data_adf7d17ce0f20c7ba9ad7e68016a7bd2
#
_entry.id   adf7d17ce0f20c7ba9ad7e68016a7bd2
#
_cell.length_a   1.000
_cell.length_b   1.000
_cell.length_c   1.000
_cell.angle_alpha   90.00
_cell.angle_beta   90.00
_cell.angle_gamma   90.00
#
_symmetry.space_group_name_H-M   'P 1'
#
loop_
_entity.id
_entity.type
_entity.pdbx_description
1 polymer ?
#
loop_
_entity_poly.entity_id
_entity_poly.type
_entity_poly.pdbx_seq_one_letter_code
_entity_poly.pdbx_strand_id
1 'polypeptide(L)'
;MQLVREKEFVNQYHYDARNLEWEKENGTPETNFEVTFQLIDKDEQQKETVIVSVLQFVIIKEEFVISGVISQMVRILDRLVDKPSEFTQEEVESLAAPLLDMVKRLTYEVTEIALDRPGIHLEFKN
;
A
#
# COMPACT_ATOMS: atom_id res chain seq x y z
N MET A 1 -6.38 -17.66 -8.44
CA MET A 1 -5.41 -17.71 -7.31
C MET A 1 -6.20 -17.77 -6.02
N GLN A 2 -5.98 -18.82 -5.22
CA GLN A 2 -6.64 -18.97 -3.91
C GLN A 2 -5.74 -18.42 -2.82
N LEU A 3 -6.28 -17.52 -2.02
CA LEU A 3 -5.49 -16.79 -1.03
C LEU A 3 -6.09 -16.91 0.37
N VAL A 4 -5.20 -17.01 1.37
CA VAL A 4 -5.54 -16.76 2.76
C VAL A 4 -4.77 -15.50 3.17
N ARG A 5 -5.49 -14.44 3.52
CA ARG A 5 -4.90 -13.15 3.87
C ARG A 5 -4.90 -12.96 5.38
N GLU A 6 -3.75 -12.55 5.91
CA GLU A 6 -3.70 -12.07 7.28
C GLU A 6 -4.21 -10.62 7.32
N LYS A 7 -4.31 -10.06 8.50
CA LYS A 7 -4.74 -8.67 8.64
C LYS A 7 -3.66 -7.73 8.10
N GLU A 8 -4.08 -6.65 7.46
CA GLU A 8 -3.17 -5.60 6.99
C GLU A 8 -2.46 -4.98 8.19
N PHE A 9 -1.18 -4.71 8.03
CA PHE A 9 -0.35 -4.09 9.05
C PHE A 9 0.16 -2.74 8.58
N VAL A 10 -0.10 -1.70 9.38
CA VAL A 10 0.38 -0.35 9.09
C VAL A 10 1.77 -0.20 9.70
N ASN A 11 2.80 -0.28 8.86
CA ASN A 11 4.19 -0.15 9.32
C ASN A 11 4.52 1.31 9.61
N GLN A 12 4.08 2.21 8.74
CA GLN A 12 4.30 3.65 8.87
C GLN A 12 3.14 4.38 8.22
N TYR A 13 2.68 5.44 8.87
CA TYR A 13 1.74 6.37 8.26
C TYR A 13 2.09 7.77 8.76
N HIS A 14 2.37 8.68 7.83
CA HIS A 14 2.74 10.06 8.12
C HIS A 14 1.75 11.01 7.47
N TYR A 15 1.31 11.98 8.24
CA TYR A 15 0.56 13.13 7.76
C TYR A 15 1.38 14.37 8.09
N ASP A 16 1.76 15.12 7.06
CA ASP A 16 2.58 16.31 7.21
C ASP A 16 1.93 17.47 6.46
N ALA A 17 1.82 18.62 7.12
CA ALA A 17 1.43 19.84 6.43
C ALA A 17 2.51 20.19 5.41
N ARG A 18 2.11 20.68 4.24
CA ARG A 18 3.08 21.04 3.20
C ARG A 18 3.88 22.26 3.65
N ASN A 19 5.18 22.20 3.38
CA ASN A 19 6.08 23.34 3.58
C ASN A 19 6.49 23.86 2.21
N LEU A 20 5.75 24.86 1.72
CA LEU A 20 5.95 25.38 0.37
C LEU A 20 7.30 26.08 0.20
N GLU A 21 7.84 26.66 1.27
CA GLU A 21 9.16 27.28 1.22
C GLU A 21 10.26 26.24 1.04
N TRP A 22 10.16 25.14 1.78
CA TRP A 22 11.07 24.01 1.62
C TRP A 22 10.97 23.44 0.20
N GLU A 23 9.75 23.34 -0.35
CA GLU A 23 9.52 22.80 -1.69
C GLU A 23 10.13 23.67 -2.78
N LYS A 24 10.18 24.98 -2.58
CA LYS A 24 10.82 25.89 -3.54
C LYS A 24 12.31 25.62 -3.68
N GLU A 25 12.97 25.24 -2.58
CA GLU A 25 14.41 24.97 -2.57
C GLU A 25 14.74 23.53 -2.93
N ASN A 26 13.88 22.58 -2.55
CA ASN A 26 14.18 21.14 -2.63
C ASN A 26 13.30 20.39 -3.64
N GLY A 27 12.30 21.08 -4.21
CA GLY A 27 11.35 20.46 -5.14
C GLY A 27 10.11 19.93 -4.42
N THR A 28 9.01 19.84 -5.17
CA THR A 28 7.76 19.28 -4.69
C THR A 28 7.79 17.77 -4.81
N PRO A 29 7.47 17.02 -3.75
CA PRO A 29 7.36 15.56 -3.85
C PRO A 29 6.27 15.17 -4.85
N GLU A 30 6.41 14.01 -5.47
CA GLU A 30 5.42 13.52 -6.42
C GLU A 30 4.62 12.37 -5.81
N THR A 31 3.34 12.28 -6.17
CA THR A 31 2.50 11.15 -5.80
C THR A 31 3.06 9.90 -6.45
N ASN A 32 3.31 8.87 -5.62
CA ASN A 32 3.89 7.64 -6.09
C ASN A 32 3.39 6.46 -5.25
N PHE A 33 3.16 5.33 -5.92
CA PHE A 33 2.81 4.07 -5.29
C PHE A 33 3.75 2.99 -5.78
N GLU A 34 4.30 2.21 -4.86
CA GLU A 34 5.16 1.10 -5.21
C GLU A 34 4.71 -0.13 -4.44
N VAL A 35 4.39 -1.19 -5.18
CA VAL A 35 4.01 -2.47 -4.59
C VAL A 35 5.13 -3.46 -4.83
N THR A 36 5.63 -4.06 -3.74
CA THR A 36 6.65 -5.10 -3.82
C THR A 36 6.17 -6.34 -3.08
N PHE A 37 6.75 -7.48 -3.42
CA PHE A 37 6.41 -8.75 -2.81
C PHE A 37 7.69 -9.43 -2.35
N GLN A 38 7.67 -9.93 -1.11
CA GLN A 38 8.77 -10.69 -0.55
C GLN A 38 8.32 -12.12 -0.36
N LEU A 39 9.09 -13.05 -0.91
CA LEU A 39 8.81 -14.48 -0.74
C LEU A 39 9.34 -14.90 0.63
N ILE A 40 8.48 -15.43 1.47
CA ILE A 40 8.82 -15.81 2.84
C ILE A 40 9.09 -17.31 2.92
N ASP A 41 8.22 -18.13 2.33
CA ASP A 41 8.30 -19.57 2.43
C ASP A 41 7.56 -20.26 1.29
N LYS A 42 7.95 -21.49 0.99
CA LYS A 42 7.29 -22.34 0.00
C LYS A 42 7.12 -23.73 0.58
N ASP A 43 5.96 -24.32 0.37
CA ASP A 43 5.70 -25.71 0.68
C ASP A 43 5.50 -26.49 -0.63
N GLU A 44 6.53 -27.19 -1.07
CA GLU A 44 6.50 -27.88 -2.36
C GLU A 44 5.53 -29.05 -2.38
N GLN A 45 5.28 -29.68 -1.23
CA GLN A 45 4.36 -30.82 -1.14
C GLN A 45 2.92 -30.38 -1.31
N GLN A 46 2.54 -29.26 -0.69
CA GLN A 46 1.19 -28.73 -0.77
C GLN A 46 1.02 -27.70 -1.89
N LYS A 47 2.10 -27.32 -2.54
CA LYS A 47 2.13 -26.29 -3.59
C LYS A 47 1.59 -24.97 -3.07
N GLU A 48 2.12 -24.52 -1.94
CA GLU A 48 1.74 -23.26 -1.32
C GLU A 48 2.95 -22.32 -1.26
N THR A 49 2.67 -21.02 -1.33
CA THR A 49 3.69 -19.98 -1.19
C THR A 49 3.20 -18.94 -0.19
N VAL A 50 4.09 -18.53 0.72
CA VAL A 50 3.80 -17.44 1.66
C VAL A 50 4.59 -16.23 1.21
N ILE A 51 3.90 -15.11 1.04
CA ILE A 51 4.51 -13.84 0.65
C ILE A 51 4.09 -12.73 1.62
N VAL A 52 4.88 -11.65 1.62
CA VAL A 52 4.48 -10.39 2.22
C VAL A 52 4.33 -9.37 1.08
N SER A 53 3.13 -8.82 0.94
CA SER A 53 2.87 -7.72 0.02
C SER A 53 3.17 -6.42 0.76
N VAL A 54 3.94 -5.53 0.14
CA VAL A 54 4.34 -4.26 0.75
C VAL A 54 3.96 -3.13 -0.19
N LEU A 55 3.20 -2.18 0.32
CA LEU A 55 2.84 -0.97 -0.40
C LEU A 55 3.56 0.22 0.24
N GLN A 56 4.39 0.91 -0.54
CA GLN A 56 4.95 2.20 -0.16
C GLN A 56 4.21 3.28 -0.93
N PHE A 57 3.86 4.35 -0.26
CA PHE A 57 3.07 5.40 -0.91
C PHE A 57 3.49 6.79 -0.45
N VAL A 58 3.37 7.73 -1.37
CA VAL A 58 3.45 9.18 -1.14
C VAL A 58 2.30 9.79 -1.92
N ILE A 59 1.45 10.55 -1.25
CA ILE A 59 0.30 11.20 -1.88
C ILE A 59 0.35 12.68 -1.53
N ILE A 60 0.39 13.51 -2.58
CA ILE A 60 0.46 14.97 -2.42
C ILE A 60 -0.94 15.52 -2.62
N LYS A 61 -1.42 16.28 -1.66
CA LYS A 61 -2.66 17.04 -1.74
C LYS A 61 -2.34 18.52 -1.58
N GLU A 62 -3.34 19.38 -1.73
CA GLU A 62 -3.13 20.83 -1.73
C GLU A 62 -2.51 21.34 -0.44
N GLU A 63 -2.96 20.82 0.71
CA GLU A 63 -2.57 21.33 2.03
C GLU A 63 -1.59 20.41 2.77
N PHE A 64 -1.47 19.15 2.34
CA PHE A 64 -0.71 18.14 3.10
C PHE A 64 -0.12 17.07 2.19
N VAL A 65 0.80 16.32 2.78
CA VAL A 65 1.41 15.14 2.17
C VAL A 65 1.16 13.96 3.10
N ILE A 66 0.70 12.85 2.56
CA ILE A 66 0.66 11.60 3.31
C ILE A 66 1.65 10.63 2.71
N SER A 67 2.27 9.83 3.57
CA SER A 67 3.23 8.82 3.14
C SER A 67 3.24 7.67 4.13
N GLY A 68 3.70 6.53 3.69
CA GLY A 68 3.80 5.41 4.60
C GLY A 68 4.10 4.10 3.92
N VAL A 69 4.00 3.05 4.73
CA VAL A 69 4.22 1.67 4.33
C VAL A 69 3.15 0.80 4.98
N ILE A 70 2.46 0.01 4.19
CA ILE A 70 1.45 -0.95 4.66
C ILE A 70 1.80 -2.30 4.09
N SER A 71 1.70 -3.34 4.90
CA SER A 71 2.05 -4.69 4.47
C SER A 71 0.98 -5.69 4.86
N GLN A 72 1.01 -6.84 4.21
CA GLN A 72 0.10 -7.94 4.49
C GLN A 72 0.77 -9.27 4.17
N MET A 73 0.71 -10.20 5.10
CA MET A 73 1.13 -11.57 4.84
C MET A 73 -0.01 -12.32 4.14
N VAL A 74 0.33 -13.03 3.08
CA VAL A 74 -0.65 -13.75 2.26
C VAL A 74 -0.10 -15.14 1.98
N ARG A 75 -0.95 -16.16 2.14
CA ARG A 75 -0.65 -17.52 1.73
C ARG A 75 -1.38 -17.82 0.43
N ILE A 76 -0.62 -18.23 -0.57
CA ILE A 76 -1.16 -18.66 -1.86
C ILE A 76 -1.28 -20.17 -1.81
N LEU A 77 -2.51 -20.67 -1.91
CA LEU A 77 -2.80 -22.09 -1.65
C LEU A 77 -2.68 -23.00 -2.87
N ASP A 78 -2.63 -22.45 -4.05
CA ASP A 78 -2.81 -23.21 -5.27
C ASP A 78 -1.61 -23.18 -6.22
N ARG A 79 -0.49 -22.61 -5.80
CA ARG A 79 0.69 -22.59 -6.66
C ARG A 79 1.97 -22.21 -5.90
N LEU A 80 3.09 -22.62 -6.50
CA LEU A 80 4.41 -22.19 -6.07
C LEU A 80 4.82 -20.96 -6.88
N VAL A 81 5.39 -19.97 -6.20
CA VAL A 81 5.92 -18.75 -6.83
C VAL A 81 7.38 -18.64 -6.43
N ASP A 82 8.26 -18.52 -7.42
CA ASP A 82 9.69 -18.39 -7.19
C ASP A 82 10.16 -16.94 -7.14
N LYS A 83 9.47 -16.06 -7.88
CA LYS A 83 9.83 -14.64 -7.91
C LYS A 83 8.61 -13.78 -8.24
N PRO A 84 8.60 -12.52 -7.76
CA PRO A 84 7.44 -11.64 -7.96
C PRO A 84 7.06 -11.39 -9.41
N SER A 85 8.01 -11.49 -10.34
CA SER A 85 7.72 -11.28 -11.75
C SER A 85 6.76 -12.32 -12.35
N GLU A 86 6.50 -13.42 -11.63
CA GLU A 86 5.55 -14.45 -12.07
C GLU A 86 4.10 -14.02 -11.89
N PHE A 87 3.81 -12.98 -11.10
CA PHE A 87 2.45 -12.48 -10.93
C PHE A 87 2.00 -11.72 -12.17
N THR A 88 0.77 -11.99 -12.60
CA THR A 88 0.15 -11.20 -13.66
C THR A 88 -0.25 -9.83 -13.11
N GLN A 89 -0.56 -8.90 -14.00
CA GLN A 89 -1.03 -7.58 -13.59
C GLN A 89 -2.32 -7.67 -12.76
N GLU A 90 -3.24 -8.53 -13.14
CA GLU A 90 -4.47 -8.75 -12.37
C GLU A 90 -4.18 -9.28 -10.95
N GLU A 91 -3.20 -10.17 -10.84
CA GLU A 91 -2.81 -10.73 -9.55
C GLU A 91 -2.15 -9.67 -8.67
N VAL A 92 -1.30 -8.82 -9.24
CA VAL A 92 -0.69 -7.70 -8.51
C VAL A 92 -1.77 -6.77 -7.99
N GLU A 93 -2.74 -6.41 -8.82
CA GLU A 93 -3.86 -5.56 -8.42
C GLU A 93 -4.69 -6.18 -7.30
N SER A 94 -4.97 -7.47 -7.40
CA SER A 94 -5.71 -8.21 -6.37
C SER A 94 -4.97 -8.21 -5.04
N LEU A 95 -3.65 -8.43 -5.07
CA LEU A 95 -2.83 -8.45 -3.86
C LEU A 95 -2.68 -7.06 -3.24
N ALA A 96 -2.67 -6.02 -4.07
CA ALA A 96 -2.53 -4.64 -3.60
C ALA A 96 -3.84 -4.05 -3.07
N ALA A 97 -4.99 -4.54 -3.52
CA ALA A 97 -6.30 -3.93 -3.23
C ALA A 97 -6.56 -3.70 -1.74
N PRO A 98 -6.34 -4.66 -0.82
CA PRO A 98 -6.58 -4.42 0.60
C PRO A 98 -5.66 -3.35 1.18
N LEU A 99 -4.44 -3.24 0.66
CA LEU A 99 -3.46 -2.25 1.13
C LEU A 99 -3.89 -0.85 0.70
N LEU A 100 -4.35 -0.70 -0.54
CA LEU A 100 -4.88 0.56 -1.04
C LEU A 100 -6.15 0.97 -0.29
N ASP A 101 -7.00 0.02 0.04
CA ASP A 101 -8.19 0.27 0.83
C ASP A 101 -7.84 0.80 2.23
N MET A 102 -6.79 0.24 2.84
CA MET A 102 -6.33 0.71 4.14
C MET A 102 -5.82 2.16 4.06
N VAL A 103 -5.11 2.53 2.99
CA VAL A 103 -4.66 3.91 2.78
C VAL A 103 -5.87 4.85 2.69
N LYS A 104 -6.92 4.45 1.97
CA LYS A 104 -8.15 5.25 1.85
C LYS A 104 -8.80 5.47 3.21
N ARG A 105 -8.93 4.42 4.00
CA ARG A 105 -9.58 4.49 5.32
C ARG A 105 -8.78 5.36 6.28
N LEU A 106 -7.48 5.15 6.35
CA LEU A 106 -6.60 5.95 7.22
C LEU A 106 -6.65 7.43 6.82
N THR A 107 -6.59 7.71 5.53
CA THR A 107 -6.59 9.09 5.04
C THR A 107 -7.91 9.79 5.36
N TYR A 108 -9.03 9.09 5.20
CA TYR A 108 -10.32 9.65 5.57
C TYR A 108 -10.36 10.03 7.05
N GLU A 109 -9.99 9.10 7.92
CA GLU A 109 -10.02 9.35 9.37
C GLU A 109 -9.04 10.44 9.80
N VAL A 110 -7.81 10.39 9.31
CA VAL A 110 -6.78 11.36 9.70
C VAL A 110 -7.15 12.76 9.22
N THR A 111 -7.63 12.91 7.99
CA THR A 111 -7.96 14.23 7.46
C THR A 111 -9.21 14.80 8.10
N GLU A 112 -10.17 13.96 8.48
CA GLU A 112 -11.34 14.41 9.23
C GLU A 112 -10.92 15.04 10.56
N ILE A 113 -10.03 14.39 11.26
CA ILE A 113 -9.52 14.87 12.55
C ILE A 113 -8.61 16.08 12.39
N ALA A 114 -7.63 15.97 11.49
CA ALA A 114 -6.59 16.98 11.33
C ALA A 114 -7.12 18.31 10.78
N LEU A 115 -8.12 18.27 9.92
CA LEU A 115 -8.66 19.45 9.25
C LEU A 115 -10.01 19.90 9.81
N ASP A 116 -10.56 19.16 10.76
CA ASP A 116 -11.86 19.45 11.41
C ASP A 116 -12.96 19.72 10.38
N ARG A 117 -13.09 18.82 9.41
CA ARG A 117 -14.08 18.87 8.33
C ARG A 117 -14.25 17.45 7.78
N PRO A 118 -15.25 17.19 6.92
CA PRO A 118 -15.42 15.83 6.38
C PRO A 118 -14.13 15.28 5.78
N GLY A 119 -13.84 14.02 6.04
CA GLY A 119 -12.61 13.38 5.60
C GLY A 119 -12.47 13.35 4.07
N ILE A 120 -11.24 13.25 3.62
CA ILE A 120 -10.94 13.24 2.19
C ILE A 120 -11.02 11.80 1.67
N HIS A 121 -11.79 11.60 0.61
CA HIS A 121 -11.89 10.33 -0.08
C HIS A 121 -10.86 10.27 -1.19
N LEU A 122 -9.93 9.31 -1.07
CA LEU A 122 -8.96 9.07 -2.13
C LEU A 122 -9.59 8.16 -3.18
N GLU A 123 -9.28 8.42 -4.45
CA GLU A 123 -9.68 7.57 -5.55
C GLU A 123 -8.42 7.12 -6.27
N PHE A 124 -8.27 5.81 -6.43
CA PHE A 124 -7.16 5.23 -7.18
C PHE A 124 -7.69 4.73 -8.51
N LYS A 125 -7.13 5.25 -9.59
CA LYS A 125 -7.48 4.84 -10.94
C LYS A 125 -6.46 3.81 -11.44
N ASN A 126 -6.98 2.75 -12.02
CA ASN A 126 -6.14 1.73 -12.63
C ASN A 126 -5.75 2.13 -14.06
#